data_4538832e2172b6f7d712671d91c68732
#
_entry.id   4538832e2172b6f7d712671d91c68732
#
_cell.length_a   1.000
_cell.length_b   1.000
_cell.length_c   1.000
_cell.angle_alpha   90.00
_cell.angle_beta   90.00
_cell.angle_gamma   90.00
#
_symmetry.space_group_name_H-M   'P 1'
#
loop_
_entity.id
_entity.type
_entity.pdbx_description
1 polymer ?
#
loop_
_entity_poly.entity_id
_entity_poly.type
_entity_poly.pdbx_seq_one_letter_code
_entity_poly.pdbx_strand_id
1 'polypeptide(L)'
;FEREIEILDSRGQLLRRHEKSARKGEFRIPDADRIFNPSRETARLIGKVAKIGPNTATLAREIFARLGRPGQRAIYALSNLTRHHTRERIETACEQVLTLSTPSYQALKRVLERHAAAEEATAAARAPALQQSGADIRAIDEYRAFWEEYCANAPEASSPTHDTP
;
A
#
# COMPACT_ATOMS: atom_id res chain seq x y z
N PHE A 1 30.39 37.76 -8.13
CA PHE A 1 29.74 36.87 -9.11
C PHE A 1 29.99 35.37 -8.87
N GLU A 2 30.66 34.98 -7.80
CA GLU A 2 30.96 33.54 -7.54
C GLU A 2 29.75 32.72 -7.04
N ARG A 3 28.68 33.39 -6.64
CA ARG A 3 27.50 32.71 -6.03
C ARG A 3 26.26 32.60 -6.91
N GLU A 4 26.27 33.24 -8.06
CA GLU A 4 25.15 33.31 -8.98
C GLU A 4 25.54 32.83 -10.38
N ILE A 5 24.61 32.23 -11.09
CA ILE A 5 24.72 31.83 -12.50
C ILE A 5 23.64 32.60 -13.25
N GLU A 6 24.01 33.35 -14.26
CA GLU A 6 23.10 34.05 -15.15
C GLU A 6 22.96 33.27 -16.46
N ILE A 7 21.71 33.02 -16.86
CA ILE A 7 21.40 32.45 -18.16
C ILE A 7 20.96 33.58 -19.07
N LEU A 8 21.67 33.76 -20.15
CA LEU A 8 21.40 34.80 -21.14
C LEU A 8 20.86 34.16 -22.43
N ASP A 9 20.06 34.92 -23.19
CA ASP A 9 19.65 34.52 -24.54
C ASP A 9 20.77 34.79 -25.55
N SER A 10 20.54 34.46 -26.84
CA SER A 10 21.49 34.71 -27.92
C SER A 10 21.76 36.21 -28.20
N ARG A 11 20.95 37.11 -27.64
CA ARG A 11 21.06 38.55 -27.73
C ARG A 11 21.70 39.18 -26.49
N GLY A 12 22.14 38.38 -25.51
CA GLY A 12 22.71 38.82 -24.25
C GLY A 12 21.70 39.33 -23.23
N GLN A 13 20.40 39.08 -23.43
CA GLN A 13 19.37 39.43 -22.45
C GLN A 13 19.31 38.39 -21.34
N LEU A 14 19.16 38.84 -20.09
CA LEU A 14 19.05 37.99 -18.94
C LEU A 14 17.69 37.23 -18.97
N LEU A 15 17.76 35.91 -19.14
CA LEU A 15 16.60 35.03 -19.04
C LEU A 15 16.33 34.61 -17.60
N ARG A 16 17.39 34.27 -16.88
CA ARG A 16 17.26 33.75 -15.53
C ARG A 16 18.55 33.92 -14.72
N ARG A 17 18.38 34.07 -13.40
CA ARG A 17 19.45 34.07 -12.43
C ARG A 17 19.23 32.96 -11.42
N HIS A 18 20.24 32.13 -11.16
CA HIS A 18 20.22 31.05 -10.19
C HIS A 18 21.33 31.19 -9.17
N GLU A 19 21.05 30.91 -7.93
CA GLU A 19 22.10 30.76 -6.94
C GLU A 19 22.90 29.48 -7.19
N LYS A 20 24.22 29.61 -7.18
CA LYS A 20 25.12 28.46 -7.29
C LYS A 20 25.05 27.63 -6.02
N SER A 21 24.82 26.32 -6.15
CA SER A 21 24.87 25.42 -5.00
C SER A 21 26.30 25.24 -4.50
N ALA A 22 26.48 25.26 -3.18
CA ALA A 22 27.74 24.93 -2.53
C ALA A 22 28.03 23.41 -2.51
N ARG A 23 27.01 22.59 -2.74
CA ARG A 23 27.13 21.12 -2.70
C ARG A 23 27.10 20.52 -4.09
N LYS A 24 28.07 19.65 -4.39
CA LYS A 24 28.10 18.89 -5.64
C LYS A 24 26.89 17.96 -5.73
N GLY A 25 26.14 18.01 -6.85
CA GLY A 25 24.96 17.15 -7.09
C GLY A 25 23.65 17.67 -6.51
N GLU A 26 23.63 18.85 -5.90
CA GLU A 26 22.40 19.50 -5.46
C GLU A 26 21.70 20.17 -6.64
N PHE A 27 20.40 19.88 -6.80
CA PHE A 27 19.56 20.54 -7.80
C PHE A 27 18.71 21.62 -7.13
N ARG A 28 18.90 22.87 -7.54
CA ARG A 28 18.10 24.02 -7.11
C ARG A 28 17.19 24.45 -8.24
N ILE A 29 15.96 24.01 -8.20
CA ILE A 29 14.92 24.37 -9.16
C ILE A 29 13.85 25.15 -8.40
N PRO A 30 13.66 26.46 -8.68
CA PRO A 30 12.56 27.23 -8.11
C PRO A 30 11.22 26.56 -8.41
N ASP A 31 10.27 26.62 -7.48
CA ASP A 31 8.97 25.97 -7.66
C ASP A 31 8.19 26.53 -8.87
N ALA A 32 8.39 27.80 -9.19
CA ALA A 32 7.83 28.43 -10.39
C ALA A 32 8.33 27.82 -11.72
N ASP A 33 9.50 27.18 -11.70
CA ASP A 33 10.08 26.53 -12.90
C ASP A 33 9.72 25.05 -13.01
N ARG A 34 9.06 24.52 -12.00
CA ARG A 34 8.55 23.15 -12.02
C ARG A 34 7.29 23.08 -12.85
N ILE A 35 7.43 23.15 -14.16
CA ILE A 35 6.31 22.95 -15.07
C ILE A 35 5.84 21.52 -14.96
N PHE A 36 4.54 21.32 -14.67
CA PHE A 36 3.92 20.02 -14.75
C PHE A 36 3.90 19.56 -16.20
N ASN A 37 4.96 18.91 -16.64
CA ASN A 37 5.09 18.32 -17.97
C ASN A 37 5.42 16.84 -17.87
N PRO A 38 4.41 15.98 -17.65
CA PRO A 38 4.63 14.56 -17.56
C PRO A 38 5.04 14.01 -18.94
N SER A 39 6.01 13.08 -18.95
CA SER A 39 6.31 12.30 -20.14
C SER A 39 5.04 11.55 -20.59
N ARG A 40 5.00 11.14 -21.87
CA ARG A 40 3.85 10.37 -22.42
C ARG A 40 3.49 9.15 -21.55
N GLU A 41 4.49 8.45 -21.03
CA GLU A 41 4.27 7.32 -20.13
C GLU A 41 3.70 7.75 -18.77
N THR A 42 4.21 8.84 -18.18
CA THR A 42 3.66 9.36 -16.93
C THR A 42 2.21 9.82 -17.11
N ALA A 43 1.91 10.50 -18.23
CA ALA A 43 0.54 10.91 -18.53
C ALA A 43 -0.39 9.68 -18.64
N ARG A 44 0.08 8.61 -19.27
CA ARG A 44 -0.65 7.34 -19.38
C ARG A 44 -0.91 6.71 -18.00
N LEU A 45 0.10 6.71 -17.13
CA LEU A 45 -0.03 6.19 -15.76
C LEU A 45 -1.01 7.02 -14.94
N ILE A 46 -0.93 8.36 -15.00
CA ILE A 46 -1.90 9.25 -14.32
C ILE A 46 -3.31 9.00 -14.86
N GLY A 47 -3.47 8.85 -16.17
CA GLY A 47 -4.76 8.52 -16.79
C GLY A 47 -5.30 7.16 -16.33
N LYS A 48 -4.43 6.17 -16.13
CA LYS A 48 -4.81 4.87 -15.57
C LYS A 48 -5.30 4.99 -14.12
N VAL A 49 -4.58 5.76 -13.31
CA VAL A 49 -4.92 6.00 -11.90
C VAL A 49 -6.19 6.85 -11.77
N ALA A 50 -6.42 7.78 -12.68
CA ALA A 50 -7.66 8.59 -12.72
C ALA A 50 -8.94 7.76 -12.91
N LYS A 51 -8.83 6.55 -13.47
CA LYS A 51 -9.96 5.61 -13.57
C LYS A 51 -10.36 4.99 -12.23
N ILE A 52 -9.53 5.11 -11.20
CA ILE A 52 -9.85 4.68 -9.83
C ILE A 52 -10.78 5.71 -9.22
N GLY A 53 -10.37 7.00 -9.26
CA GLY A 53 -11.18 8.11 -8.79
C GLY A 53 -10.42 9.45 -8.81
N PRO A 54 -11.14 10.57 -8.55
CA PRO A 54 -10.60 11.92 -8.63
C PRO A 54 -9.52 12.20 -7.57
N ASN A 55 -9.70 11.75 -6.33
CA ASN A 55 -8.72 11.96 -5.25
C ASN A 55 -7.42 11.22 -5.55
N THR A 56 -7.52 9.99 -6.06
CA THR A 56 -6.35 9.21 -6.48
C THR A 56 -5.61 9.90 -7.63
N ALA A 57 -6.33 10.50 -8.60
CA ALA A 57 -5.72 11.27 -9.67
C ALA A 57 -5.00 12.53 -9.16
N THR A 58 -5.60 13.23 -8.20
CA THR A 58 -5.01 14.42 -7.58
C THR A 58 -3.73 14.05 -6.83
N LEU A 59 -3.77 13.00 -6.01
CA LEU A 59 -2.60 12.49 -5.29
C LEU A 59 -1.46 12.10 -6.25
N ALA A 60 -1.78 11.45 -7.37
CA ALA A 60 -0.78 11.09 -8.37
C ALA A 60 -0.11 12.31 -9.02
N ARG A 61 -0.89 13.37 -9.32
CA ARG A 61 -0.34 14.63 -9.84
C ARG A 61 0.55 15.32 -8.83
N GLU A 62 0.16 15.38 -7.56
CA GLU A 62 0.95 15.97 -6.49
C GLU A 62 2.27 15.23 -6.26
N ILE A 63 2.23 13.89 -6.23
CA ILE A 63 3.44 13.07 -6.14
C ILE A 63 4.36 13.37 -7.31
N PHE A 64 3.83 13.47 -8.53
CA PHE A 64 4.64 13.79 -9.71
C PHE A 64 5.17 15.21 -9.69
N ALA A 65 4.35 16.19 -9.33
CA ALA A 65 4.77 17.59 -9.23
C ALA A 65 5.95 17.76 -8.25
N ARG A 66 5.92 17.04 -7.13
CA ARG A 66 6.96 17.11 -6.11
C ARG A 66 8.22 16.32 -6.44
N LEU A 67 8.07 15.10 -6.95
CA LEU A 67 9.19 14.16 -7.14
C LEU A 67 9.66 14.05 -8.59
N GLY A 68 8.85 14.48 -9.55
CA GLY A 68 9.17 14.31 -10.96
C GLY A 68 9.24 12.84 -11.39
N ARG A 69 10.24 12.50 -12.21
CA ARG A 69 10.46 11.12 -12.70
C ARG A 69 10.57 10.05 -11.62
N PRO A 70 11.30 10.24 -10.51
CA PRO A 70 11.29 9.29 -9.39
C PRO A 70 9.91 8.96 -8.85
N GLY A 71 8.95 9.90 -8.94
CA GLY A 71 7.56 9.70 -8.54
C GLY A 71 6.77 8.68 -9.38
N GLN A 72 7.23 8.35 -10.59
CA GLN A 72 6.56 7.37 -11.46
C GLN A 72 6.37 6.00 -10.79
N ARG A 73 7.35 5.56 -9.98
CA ARG A 73 7.24 4.29 -9.23
C ARG A 73 6.08 4.32 -8.24
N ALA A 74 5.88 5.44 -7.55
CA ALA A 74 4.78 5.61 -6.63
C ALA A 74 3.42 5.64 -7.36
N ILE A 75 3.34 6.31 -8.52
CA ILE A 75 2.12 6.33 -9.35
C ILE A 75 1.80 4.92 -9.90
N TYR A 76 2.81 4.17 -10.31
CA TYR A 76 2.64 2.79 -10.72
C TYR A 76 2.12 1.92 -9.56
N ALA A 77 2.68 2.09 -8.36
CA ALA A 77 2.22 1.41 -7.16
C ALA A 77 0.76 1.77 -6.81
N LEU A 78 0.35 3.05 -6.97
CA LEU A 78 -1.05 3.46 -6.84
C LEU A 78 -1.97 2.67 -7.79
N SER A 79 -1.54 2.50 -9.05
CA SER A 79 -2.35 1.74 -10.02
C SER A 79 -2.53 0.27 -9.65
N ASN A 80 -1.66 -0.30 -8.85
CA ASN A 80 -1.70 -1.70 -8.42
C ASN A 80 -2.52 -1.93 -7.14
N LEU A 81 -2.87 -0.86 -6.41
CA LEU A 81 -3.68 -0.98 -5.18
C LEU A 81 -5.07 -1.59 -5.44
N THR A 82 -5.60 -1.42 -6.65
CA THR A 82 -6.89 -2.02 -7.05
C THR A 82 -6.90 -3.54 -7.06
N ARG A 83 -5.74 -4.19 -6.94
CA ARG A 83 -5.63 -5.64 -6.80
C ARG A 83 -5.97 -6.15 -5.39
N HIS A 84 -5.82 -5.27 -4.39
CA HIS A 84 -5.95 -5.62 -2.98
C HIS A 84 -7.02 -4.82 -2.24
N HIS A 85 -7.45 -3.70 -2.81
CA HIS A 85 -8.42 -2.79 -2.20
C HIS A 85 -9.50 -2.38 -3.20
N THR A 86 -10.71 -2.13 -2.70
CA THR A 86 -11.80 -1.56 -3.50
C THR A 86 -11.49 -0.12 -3.88
N ARG A 87 -12.09 0.37 -4.99
CA ARG A 87 -11.89 1.75 -5.45
C ARG A 87 -12.33 2.77 -4.42
N GLU A 88 -13.47 2.56 -3.80
CA GLU A 88 -14.02 3.43 -2.76
C GLU A 88 -13.06 3.56 -1.58
N ARG A 89 -12.50 2.46 -1.12
CA ARG A 89 -11.53 2.45 -0.03
C ARG A 89 -10.26 3.21 -0.39
N ILE A 90 -9.77 3.06 -1.62
CA ILE A 90 -8.60 3.81 -2.10
C ILE A 90 -8.92 5.31 -2.15
N GLU A 91 -10.10 5.70 -2.65
CA GLU A 91 -10.51 7.10 -2.74
C GLU A 91 -10.64 7.77 -1.38
N THR A 92 -11.32 7.12 -0.42
CA THR A 92 -11.43 7.62 0.95
C THR A 92 -10.06 7.77 1.61
N ALA A 93 -9.16 6.80 1.41
CA ALA A 93 -7.80 6.91 1.94
C ALA A 93 -6.99 8.02 1.24
N CYS A 94 -7.16 8.22 -0.07
CA CYS A 94 -6.52 9.32 -0.80
C CYS A 94 -7.01 10.68 -0.32
N GLU A 95 -8.31 10.84 -0.07
CA GLU A 95 -8.88 12.05 0.50
C GLU A 95 -8.21 12.41 1.83
N GLN A 96 -8.08 11.47 2.76
CA GLN A 96 -7.38 11.68 4.03
C GLN A 96 -5.91 12.06 3.84
N VAL A 97 -5.23 11.45 2.88
CA VAL A 97 -3.80 11.74 2.61
C VAL A 97 -3.62 13.12 2.00
N LEU A 98 -4.55 13.59 1.18
CA LEU A 98 -4.50 14.92 0.56
C LEU A 98 -4.62 16.05 1.58
N THR A 99 -5.19 15.81 2.77
CA THR A 99 -5.23 16.79 3.87
C THR A 99 -3.87 16.96 4.57
N LEU A 100 -2.93 16.06 4.35
CA LEU A 100 -1.60 16.13 4.96
C LEU A 100 -0.73 17.17 4.24
N SER A 101 0.18 17.80 4.98
CA SER A 101 1.15 18.76 4.43
C SER A 101 2.09 18.15 3.37
N THR A 102 2.31 16.84 3.42
CA THR A 102 3.16 16.11 2.48
C THR A 102 2.49 14.83 2.00
N PRO A 103 1.54 14.92 1.04
CA PRO A 103 0.89 13.75 0.49
C PRO A 103 1.90 12.80 -0.15
N SER A 104 1.83 11.51 0.19
CA SER A 104 2.77 10.51 -0.34
C SER A 104 2.14 9.12 -0.43
N TYR A 105 2.72 8.27 -1.29
CA TYR A 105 2.32 6.87 -1.37
C TYR A 105 2.50 6.10 -0.04
N GLN A 106 3.56 6.43 0.71
CA GLN A 106 3.81 5.83 2.03
C GLN A 106 2.72 6.20 3.05
N ALA A 107 2.28 7.46 3.04
CA ALA A 107 1.17 7.89 3.89
C ALA A 107 -0.12 7.16 3.52
N LEU A 108 -0.41 7.00 2.22
CA LEU A 108 -1.57 6.25 1.74
C LEU A 108 -1.54 4.79 2.21
N LYS A 109 -0.40 4.14 2.10
CA LYS A 109 -0.24 2.75 2.54
C LYS A 109 -0.57 2.60 4.03
N ARG A 110 -0.06 3.50 4.88
CA ARG A 110 -0.35 3.50 6.32
C ARG A 110 -1.83 3.73 6.63
N VAL A 111 -2.50 4.60 5.88
CA VAL A 111 -3.95 4.83 6.03
C VAL A 111 -4.73 3.57 5.66
N LEU A 112 -4.41 2.93 4.55
CA LEU A 112 -5.05 1.69 4.10
C LEU A 112 -4.84 0.53 5.10
N GLU A 113 -3.64 0.38 5.63
CA GLU A 113 -3.33 -0.62 6.67
C GLU A 113 -4.14 -0.36 7.95
N ARG A 114 -4.27 0.90 8.37
CA ARG A 114 -5.10 1.29 9.52
C ARG A 114 -6.58 0.98 9.30
N HIS A 115 -7.11 1.26 8.11
CA HIS A 115 -8.49 0.93 7.77
C HIS A 115 -8.71 -0.59 7.78
N ALA A 116 -7.74 -1.39 7.29
CA ALA A 116 -7.82 -2.84 7.34
C ALA A 116 -7.88 -3.35 8.78
N ALA A 117 -6.98 -2.89 9.63
CA ALA A 117 -6.95 -3.28 11.05
C ALA A 117 -8.24 -2.89 11.80
N ALA A 118 -8.82 -1.71 11.49
CA ALA A 118 -10.07 -1.27 12.07
C ALA A 118 -11.26 -2.14 11.64
N GLU A 119 -11.31 -2.56 10.38
CA GLU A 119 -12.34 -3.46 9.86
C GLU A 119 -12.23 -4.86 10.49
N GLU A 120 -11.00 -5.40 10.60
CA GLU A 120 -10.74 -6.67 11.26
C GLU A 120 -11.15 -6.64 12.74
N ALA A 121 -10.82 -5.57 13.46
CA ALA A 121 -11.24 -5.38 14.85
C ALA A 121 -12.77 -5.30 14.97
N THR A 122 -13.44 -4.60 14.04
CA THR A 122 -14.90 -4.50 14.02
C THR A 122 -15.55 -5.83 13.66
N ALA A 123 -14.98 -6.59 12.74
CA ALA A 123 -15.43 -7.91 12.36
C ALA A 123 -15.27 -8.91 13.52
N ALA A 124 -14.13 -8.85 14.22
CA ALA A 124 -13.89 -9.67 15.41
C ALA A 124 -14.87 -9.36 16.55
N ALA A 125 -15.19 -8.06 16.76
CA ALA A 125 -16.19 -7.64 17.74
C ALA A 125 -17.64 -8.05 17.36
N ARG A 126 -17.91 -8.18 16.06
CA ARG A 126 -19.21 -8.62 15.53
C ARG A 126 -19.35 -10.15 15.43
N ALA A 127 -18.23 -10.87 15.41
CA ALA A 127 -18.28 -12.33 15.43
C ALA A 127 -19.10 -12.77 16.64
N PRO A 128 -20.22 -13.49 16.47
CA PRO A 128 -20.93 -14.02 17.61
C PRO A 128 -19.91 -14.85 18.37
N ALA A 129 -19.74 -14.56 19.67
CA ALA A 129 -19.03 -15.46 20.53
C ALA A 129 -19.72 -16.80 20.34
N LEU A 130 -19.02 -17.78 19.78
CA LEU A 130 -19.49 -19.16 19.76
C LEU A 130 -19.59 -19.58 21.22
N GLN A 131 -20.71 -19.22 21.85
CA GLN A 131 -21.12 -19.81 23.10
C GLN A 131 -21.54 -21.24 22.73
N GLN A 132 -20.56 -22.14 22.76
CA GLN A 132 -20.88 -23.54 22.86
C GLN A 132 -21.63 -23.68 24.18
N SER A 133 -22.93 -23.87 24.10
CA SER A 133 -23.71 -24.21 25.30
C SER A 133 -23.11 -25.51 25.85
N GLY A 134 -22.82 -25.55 27.14
CA GLY A 134 -22.19 -26.72 27.77
C GLY A 134 -22.99 -28.03 27.57
N ALA A 135 -24.20 -27.95 27.02
CA ALA A 135 -25.06 -29.09 26.66
C ALA A 135 -24.52 -29.87 25.42
N ASP A 136 -23.76 -29.20 24.54
CA ASP A 136 -23.25 -29.85 23.32
C ASP A 136 -21.79 -30.33 23.46
N ILE A 137 -21.15 -30.03 24.58
CA ILE A 137 -19.78 -30.46 24.88
C ILE A 137 -19.87 -31.66 25.82
N ARG A 138 -19.57 -32.86 25.33
CA ARG A 138 -19.43 -34.04 26.17
C ARG A 138 -18.31 -33.82 27.18
N ALA A 139 -18.53 -34.30 28.42
CA ALA A 139 -17.50 -34.23 29.45
C ALA A 139 -16.26 -35.04 29.01
N ILE A 140 -15.08 -34.54 29.40
CA ILE A 140 -13.80 -35.14 28.98
C ILE A 140 -13.69 -36.61 29.43
N ASP A 141 -14.39 -36.97 30.50
CA ASP A 141 -14.45 -38.35 31.05
C ASP A 141 -15.25 -39.30 30.15
N GLU A 142 -16.27 -38.79 29.39
CA GLU A 142 -16.99 -39.59 28.40
C GLU A 142 -16.08 -39.92 27.20
N TYR A 143 -15.21 -38.99 26.78
CA TYR A 143 -14.21 -39.29 25.74
C TYR A 143 -13.17 -40.29 26.20
N ARG A 144 -12.79 -40.24 27.48
CA ARG A 144 -11.88 -41.24 28.06
C ARG A 144 -12.48 -42.62 28.07
N ALA A 145 -13.72 -42.76 28.57
CA ALA A 145 -14.44 -44.01 28.59
C ALA A 145 -14.62 -44.60 27.19
N PHE A 146 -15.00 -43.77 26.20
CA PHE A 146 -15.08 -44.18 24.80
C PHE A 146 -13.73 -44.68 24.26
N TRP A 147 -12.64 -44.01 24.61
CA TRP A 147 -11.28 -44.36 24.14
C TRP A 147 -10.78 -45.67 24.75
N GLU A 148 -11.07 -45.89 26.03
CA GLU A 148 -10.74 -47.13 26.74
C GLU A 148 -11.54 -48.33 26.14
N GLU A 149 -12.83 -48.15 25.89
CA GLU A 149 -13.67 -49.14 25.22
C GLU A 149 -13.20 -49.45 23.79
N TYR A 150 -12.86 -48.42 23.03
CA TYR A 150 -12.33 -48.56 21.68
C TYR A 150 -10.99 -49.30 21.66
N CYS A 151 -10.08 -48.97 22.55
CA CYS A 151 -8.79 -49.66 22.66
C CYS A 151 -8.91 -51.10 23.14
N ALA A 152 -9.88 -51.38 24.01
CA ALA A 152 -10.14 -52.76 24.47
C ALA A 152 -10.73 -53.66 23.37
N ASN A 153 -11.49 -53.09 22.44
CA ASN A 153 -12.15 -53.77 21.34
C ASN A 153 -11.42 -53.61 19.99
N ALA A 154 -10.28 -52.94 19.96
CA ALA A 154 -9.53 -52.76 18.72
C ALA A 154 -9.01 -54.09 18.22
N PRO A 155 -9.33 -54.52 16.96
CA PRO A 155 -8.76 -55.74 16.39
C PRO A 155 -7.23 -55.56 16.34
N GLU A 156 -6.50 -56.59 16.78
CA GLU A 156 -5.05 -56.62 16.69
C GLU A 156 -4.64 -56.27 15.24
N ALA A 157 -3.99 -55.14 15.09
CA ALA A 157 -3.48 -54.72 13.81
C ALA A 157 -2.40 -55.74 13.39
N SER A 158 -2.74 -56.62 12.46
CA SER A 158 -1.79 -57.52 11.82
C SER A 158 -0.68 -56.66 11.22
N SER A 159 0.51 -56.80 11.81
CA SER A 159 1.72 -56.14 11.31
C SER A 159 1.93 -56.48 9.82
N PRO A 160 2.12 -55.50 8.94
CA PRO A 160 2.47 -55.81 7.56
C PRO A 160 3.87 -56.47 7.56
N THR A 161 3.91 -57.72 7.15
CA THR A 161 5.17 -58.43 6.82
C THR A 161 5.83 -57.68 5.65
N HIS A 162 6.93 -57.04 5.94
CA HIS A 162 7.77 -56.42 4.94
C HIS A 162 8.62 -57.53 4.28
N ASP A 163 8.09 -58.13 3.21
CA ASP A 163 8.89 -58.93 2.29
C ASP A 163 9.66 -57.99 1.39
N THR A 164 10.94 -57.99 1.54
CA THR A 164 11.89 -57.40 0.61
C THR A 164 12.57 -58.51 -0.17
N PRO A 165 12.59 -58.48 -1.52
CA PRO A 165 13.53 -59.19 -2.36
C PRO A 165 14.85 -58.47 -2.55
#